data_7dd06d13e37b40374dba0e0481b60bb4
#
_entry.id   7dd06d13e37b40374dba0e0481b60bb4
#
_cell.length_a   1.000
_cell.length_b   1.000
_cell.length_c   1.000
_cell.angle_alpha   90.00
_cell.angle_beta   90.00
_cell.angle_gamma   90.00
#
_symmetry.space_group_name_H-M   'P 1'
#
loop_
_entity.id
_entity.type
_entity.pdbx_description
1 polymer ?
#
loop_
_entity_poly.entity_id
_entity_poly.type
_entity_poly.pdbx_seq_one_letter_code
_entity_poly.pdbx_strand_id
1 'polypeptide(L)'
;MKLRFKFLILLLLVGFIATSVDAAPFKTNAKTRRIPAGTKLKLELLNNINTTIDKEGNAFSAILIGDQKSETNVILPTGSIVRGTVREVIPSKRFSRGAVLYLDFDHIVTPTGRQMPLALAIHNRADLTFDGGLSTSKGYGEALKKNWKKTAEITTTTTKYGLELGESVPGVVILTAPICAIGGTIGGGAYLIYDSIADMFRKGPDVILPKGTILDVLLSYPIDVPVS
;
A
#
# COMPACT_ATOMS: atom_id res chain seq x y z
N MET A 1 -21.93 50.49 -48.23
CA MET A 1 -22.11 49.58 -47.06
C MET A 1 -20.95 48.56 -46.92
N LYS A 2 -20.42 47.98 -47.99
CA LYS A 2 -19.32 46.93 -47.94
C LYS A 2 -17.98 47.44 -47.44
N LEU A 3 -17.66 48.74 -47.63
CA LEU A 3 -16.35 49.29 -47.21
C LEU A 3 -16.27 49.53 -45.71
N ARG A 4 -17.36 49.97 -45.08
CA ARG A 4 -17.45 50.21 -43.63
C ARG A 4 -17.37 48.89 -42.82
N PHE A 5 -17.90 47.81 -43.39
CA PHE A 5 -17.84 46.50 -42.79
C PHE A 5 -16.43 45.90 -42.81
N LYS A 6 -15.68 46.08 -43.88
CA LYS A 6 -14.28 45.66 -43.99
C LYS A 6 -13.38 46.42 -43.01
N PHE A 7 -13.66 47.73 -42.79
CA PHE A 7 -12.91 48.55 -41.84
C PHE A 7 -13.18 48.13 -40.39
N LEU A 8 -14.41 47.72 -40.07
CA LEU A 8 -14.80 47.22 -38.77
C LEU A 8 -14.10 45.88 -38.45
N ILE A 9 -14.03 44.97 -39.40
CA ILE A 9 -13.32 43.70 -39.27
C ILE A 9 -11.83 43.92 -39.07
N LEU A 10 -11.21 44.84 -39.80
CA LEU A 10 -9.81 45.20 -39.68
C LEU A 10 -9.49 45.80 -38.31
N LEU A 11 -10.37 46.63 -37.76
CA LEU A 11 -10.24 47.21 -36.42
C LEU A 11 -10.34 46.15 -35.33
N LEU A 12 -11.25 45.15 -35.50
CA LEU A 12 -11.41 44.03 -34.58
C LEU A 12 -10.21 43.07 -34.58
N LEU A 13 -9.59 42.89 -35.75
CA LEU A 13 -8.39 42.06 -35.91
C LEU A 13 -7.15 42.70 -35.26
N VAL A 14 -7.01 44.03 -35.34
CA VAL A 14 -5.91 44.78 -34.72
C VAL A 14 -6.05 44.81 -33.19
N GLY A 15 -7.27 44.83 -32.66
CA GLY A 15 -7.53 44.76 -31.22
C GLY A 15 -7.15 43.41 -30.57
N PHE A 16 -7.09 42.33 -31.35
CA PHE A 16 -6.73 40.98 -30.83
C PHE A 16 -5.20 40.76 -30.71
N ILE A 17 -4.39 41.59 -31.34
CA ILE A 17 -2.89 41.45 -31.37
C ILE A 17 -2.27 42.17 -30.15
N ALA A 18 -3.00 43.00 -29.41
CA ALA A 18 -2.45 43.87 -28.37
C ALA A 18 -2.49 43.27 -26.92
N THR A 19 -2.89 42.03 -26.73
CA THR A 19 -2.73 41.36 -25.45
C THR A 19 -1.47 40.51 -25.43
N SER A 20 -0.31 41.14 -25.47
CA SER A 20 0.90 40.54 -24.98
C SER A 20 0.74 40.34 -23.45
N VAL A 21 0.39 39.15 -23.05
CA VAL A 21 0.50 38.75 -21.65
C VAL A 21 1.98 38.74 -21.32
N ASP A 22 2.48 39.82 -20.71
CA ASP A 22 3.79 39.83 -20.09
C ASP A 22 3.80 38.74 -18.99
N ALA A 23 4.33 37.57 -19.34
CA ALA A 23 4.67 36.58 -18.37
C ALA A 23 5.73 37.20 -17.45
N ALA A 24 5.36 37.47 -16.19
CA ALA A 24 6.28 38.03 -15.21
C ALA A 24 7.59 37.19 -15.20
N PRO A 25 8.75 37.81 -15.35
CA PRO A 25 10.02 37.09 -15.40
C PRO A 25 10.17 36.24 -14.15
N PHE A 26 10.41 34.95 -14.37
CA PHE A 26 10.69 34.00 -13.30
C PHE A 26 11.85 34.55 -12.46
N LYS A 27 11.63 34.84 -11.17
CA LYS A 27 12.72 35.30 -10.30
C LYS A 27 13.71 34.14 -10.14
N THR A 28 14.81 34.21 -10.88
CA THR A 28 15.90 33.22 -10.88
C THR A 28 16.68 33.15 -9.55
N ASN A 29 16.36 33.96 -8.55
CA ASN A 29 17.03 34.04 -7.25
C ASN A 29 16.24 33.41 -6.10
N ALA A 30 15.34 32.46 -6.38
CA ALA A 30 14.70 31.70 -5.31
C ALA A 30 15.77 30.83 -4.62
N LYS A 31 16.06 31.12 -3.35
CA LYS A 31 16.89 30.22 -2.55
C LYS A 31 16.19 28.88 -2.46
N THR A 32 16.84 27.84 -2.95
CA THR A 32 16.33 26.47 -2.85
C THR A 32 17.04 25.76 -1.70
N ARG A 33 16.33 24.93 -0.97
CA ARG A 33 16.91 23.98 -0.02
C ARG A 33 16.66 22.56 -0.49
N ARG A 34 17.69 21.76 -0.40
CA ARG A 34 17.67 20.38 -0.84
C ARG A 34 17.29 19.45 0.29
N ILE A 35 16.31 18.58 0.05
CA ILE A 35 16.00 17.44 0.90
C ILE A 35 16.72 16.23 0.29
N PRO A 36 17.60 15.55 1.04
CA PRO A 36 18.35 14.42 0.51
C PRO A 36 17.45 13.22 0.26
N ALA A 37 17.84 12.38 -0.71
CA ALA A 37 17.25 11.05 -0.87
C ALA A 37 17.42 10.23 0.41
N GLY A 38 16.50 9.28 0.66
CA GLY A 38 16.47 8.49 1.89
C GLY A 38 15.82 9.18 3.08
N THR A 39 15.36 10.44 2.93
CA THR A 39 14.59 11.11 3.98
C THR A 39 13.30 10.35 4.24
N LYS A 40 13.04 10.05 5.52
CA LYS A 40 11.83 9.34 5.98
C LYS A 40 10.67 10.30 6.11
N LEU A 41 9.56 9.95 5.51
CA LEU A 41 8.31 10.70 5.60
C LEU A 41 7.19 9.77 6.09
N LYS A 42 6.21 10.33 6.77
CA LYS A 42 4.99 9.61 7.17
C LYS A 42 3.80 10.22 6.44
N LEU A 43 3.07 9.39 5.76
CA LEU A 43 1.87 9.78 5.02
C LEU A 43 0.65 9.07 5.58
N GLU A 44 -0.47 9.76 5.65
CA GLU A 44 -1.77 9.20 5.98
C GLU A 44 -2.65 9.21 4.72
N LEU A 45 -3.20 8.06 4.35
CA LEU A 45 -4.08 7.95 3.19
C LEU A 45 -5.40 8.69 3.41
N LEU A 46 -5.79 9.50 2.43
CA LEU A 46 -7.07 10.23 2.42
C LEU A 46 -8.19 9.45 1.72
N ASN A 47 -7.84 8.43 0.94
CA ASN A 47 -8.75 7.57 0.19
C ASN A 47 -8.59 6.12 0.63
N ASN A 48 -9.64 5.33 0.46
CA ASN A 48 -9.55 3.87 0.52
C ASN A 48 -8.92 3.36 -0.77
N ILE A 49 -8.01 2.41 -0.67
CA ILE A 49 -7.45 1.70 -1.83
C ILE A 49 -7.72 0.21 -1.64
N ASN A 50 -8.32 -0.42 -2.65
CA ASN A 50 -8.73 -1.82 -2.59
C ASN A 50 -8.50 -2.50 -3.95
N THR A 51 -7.67 -3.52 -3.97
CA THR A 51 -7.33 -4.27 -5.21
C THR A 51 -8.50 -4.97 -5.88
N THR A 52 -9.65 -5.08 -5.21
CA THR A 52 -10.88 -5.63 -5.82
C THR A 52 -11.59 -4.60 -6.69
N ILE A 53 -11.48 -3.31 -6.36
CA ILE A 53 -12.24 -2.21 -6.99
C ILE A 53 -11.31 -1.34 -7.84
N ASP A 54 -10.15 -1.01 -7.30
CA ASP A 54 -9.20 -0.10 -7.93
C ASP A 54 -8.43 -0.79 -9.06
N LYS A 55 -8.14 0.00 -10.08
CA LYS A 55 -7.42 -0.42 -11.28
C LYS A 55 -6.16 0.44 -11.45
N GLU A 56 -5.29 -0.02 -12.32
CA GLU A 56 -4.16 0.75 -12.80
C GLU A 56 -4.61 2.13 -13.30
N GLY A 57 -3.89 3.17 -12.91
CA GLY A 57 -4.21 4.57 -13.21
C GLY A 57 -5.17 5.25 -12.23
N ASN A 58 -5.79 4.53 -11.27
CA ASN A 58 -6.63 5.17 -10.26
C ASN A 58 -5.79 6.09 -9.37
N ALA A 59 -6.24 7.34 -9.23
CA ALA A 59 -5.57 8.34 -8.41
C ALA A 59 -5.89 8.15 -6.92
N PHE A 60 -4.91 8.38 -6.08
CA PHE A 60 -5.08 8.47 -4.63
C PHE A 60 -4.37 9.71 -4.07
N SER A 61 -4.70 10.05 -2.84
CA SER A 61 -4.10 11.16 -2.12
C SER A 61 -3.73 10.74 -0.71
N ALA A 62 -2.64 11.29 -0.22
CA ALA A 62 -2.20 11.13 1.16
C ALA A 62 -1.76 12.47 1.73
N ILE A 63 -1.84 12.65 3.03
CA ILE A 63 -1.42 13.85 3.73
C ILE A 63 -0.12 13.60 4.48
N LEU A 64 0.80 14.54 4.43
CA LEU A 64 2.05 14.46 5.18
C LEU A 64 1.80 14.70 6.67
N ILE A 65 2.22 13.74 7.49
CA ILE A 65 2.19 13.84 8.94
C ILE A 65 3.56 14.29 9.44
N GLY A 66 3.61 15.43 10.08
CA GLY A 66 4.84 16.01 10.64
C GLY A 66 5.63 16.86 9.65
N ASP A 67 6.21 17.91 10.21
CA ASP A 67 7.02 18.86 9.45
C ASP A 67 8.38 18.26 9.09
N GLN A 68 8.78 18.38 7.83
CA GLN A 68 10.15 18.11 7.43
C GLN A 68 10.96 19.40 7.56
N LYS A 69 11.95 19.36 8.45
CA LYS A 69 12.82 20.50 8.75
C LYS A 69 14.22 20.22 8.21
N SER A 70 14.86 21.28 7.69
CA SER A 70 16.30 21.30 7.48
C SER A 70 16.87 22.42 8.32
N GLU A 71 17.73 22.07 9.27
CA GLU A 71 18.25 22.98 10.30
C GLU A 71 17.10 23.62 11.11
N THR A 72 16.83 24.91 10.91
CA THR A 72 15.81 25.67 11.64
C THR A 72 14.53 25.93 10.86
N ASN A 73 14.51 25.64 9.56
CA ASN A 73 13.39 26.00 8.69
C ASN A 73 12.55 24.77 8.28
N VAL A 74 11.24 24.93 8.34
CA VAL A 74 10.29 23.95 7.79
C VAL A 74 10.37 24.01 6.26
N ILE A 75 10.71 22.89 5.63
CA ILE A 75 10.80 22.78 4.18
C ILE A 75 9.52 22.19 3.60
N LEU A 76 9.01 21.12 4.22
CA LEU A 76 7.72 20.54 3.89
C LEU A 76 6.86 20.57 5.15
N PRO A 77 5.83 21.44 5.18
CA PRO A 77 4.95 21.55 6.33
C PRO A 77 3.98 20.39 6.41
N THR A 78 3.59 20.03 7.61
CA THR A 78 2.45 19.14 7.89
C THR A 78 1.22 19.62 7.12
N GLY A 79 0.41 18.69 6.64
CA GLY A 79 -0.77 19.00 5.86
C GLY A 79 -0.50 19.15 4.35
N SER A 80 0.76 18.99 3.92
CA SER A 80 1.07 18.88 2.48
C SER A 80 0.41 17.62 1.91
N ILE A 81 -0.24 17.75 0.76
CA ILE A 81 -0.94 16.65 0.09
C ILE A 81 -0.01 16.00 -0.92
N VAL A 82 0.23 14.72 -0.75
CA VAL A 82 0.93 13.89 -1.73
C VAL A 82 -0.11 13.22 -2.62
N ARG A 83 0.06 13.33 -3.91
CA ARG A 83 -0.77 12.66 -4.91
C ARG A 83 0.03 11.55 -5.56
N GLY A 84 -0.69 10.48 -5.89
CA GLY A 84 -0.12 9.34 -6.57
C GLY A 84 -1.19 8.58 -7.35
N THR A 85 -0.73 7.57 -8.05
CA THR A 85 -1.55 6.68 -8.87
C THR A 85 -1.26 5.22 -8.52
N VAL A 86 -2.25 4.38 -8.70
CA VAL A 86 -2.08 2.94 -8.65
C VAL A 86 -1.31 2.54 -9.91
N ARG A 87 -0.05 2.11 -9.74
CA ARG A 87 0.80 1.72 -10.87
C ARG A 87 0.36 0.40 -11.48
N GLU A 88 0.10 -0.58 -10.61
CA GLU A 88 -0.26 -1.92 -11.04
C GLU A 88 -1.05 -2.63 -9.95
N VAL A 89 -2.04 -3.42 -10.35
CA VAL A 89 -2.80 -4.31 -9.49
C VAL A 89 -2.68 -5.73 -9.99
N ILE A 90 -2.01 -6.60 -9.26
CA ILE A 90 -2.01 -8.03 -9.52
C ILE A 90 -3.14 -8.64 -8.68
N PRO A 91 -4.21 -9.13 -9.29
CA PRO A 91 -5.35 -9.67 -8.56
C PRO A 91 -4.98 -10.94 -7.82
N SER A 92 -5.69 -11.21 -6.73
CA SER A 92 -5.56 -12.44 -5.97
C SER A 92 -5.86 -13.66 -6.84
N LYS A 93 -5.02 -14.68 -6.76
CA LYS A 93 -5.12 -15.92 -7.55
C LYS A 93 -5.42 -17.11 -6.64
N ARG A 94 -5.74 -18.25 -7.27
CA ARG A 94 -5.85 -19.55 -6.57
C ARG A 94 -4.52 -19.90 -5.90
N PHE A 95 -4.51 -20.93 -5.08
CA PHE A 95 -3.38 -21.33 -4.24
C PHE A 95 -3.03 -20.30 -3.16
N SER A 96 -4.05 -19.68 -2.57
CA SER A 96 -3.89 -18.67 -1.51
C SER A 96 -2.90 -17.53 -1.87
N ARG A 97 -2.69 -17.28 -3.17
CA ARG A 97 -1.87 -16.15 -3.62
C ARG A 97 -2.64 -14.86 -3.43
N GLY A 98 -2.17 -14.04 -2.50
CA GLY A 98 -2.73 -12.71 -2.25
C GLY A 98 -2.55 -11.78 -3.44
N ALA A 99 -3.37 -10.74 -3.48
CA ALA A 99 -3.19 -9.63 -4.41
C ALA A 99 -1.90 -8.88 -4.11
N VAL A 100 -1.34 -8.23 -5.11
CA VAL A 100 -0.22 -7.30 -4.96
C VAL A 100 -0.63 -5.95 -5.53
N LEU A 101 -0.32 -4.90 -4.79
CA LEU A 101 -0.64 -3.51 -5.12
C LEU A 101 0.65 -2.71 -5.22
N TYR A 102 0.88 -2.06 -6.35
CA TYR A 102 1.98 -1.12 -6.55
C TYR A 102 1.44 0.30 -6.59
N LEU A 103 2.05 1.18 -5.81
CA LEU A 103 1.68 2.58 -5.70
C LEU A 103 2.85 3.45 -6.19
N ASP A 104 2.56 4.40 -7.07
CA ASP A 104 3.49 5.45 -7.47
C ASP A 104 3.04 6.78 -6.89
N PHE A 105 4.01 7.57 -6.43
CA PHE A 105 3.80 8.90 -5.89
C PHE A 105 4.35 9.92 -6.89
N ASP A 106 3.47 10.81 -7.36
CA ASP A 106 3.79 11.70 -8.48
C ASP A 106 4.30 13.06 -8.03
N HIS A 107 3.56 13.70 -7.11
CA HIS A 107 3.90 15.04 -6.68
C HIS A 107 3.32 15.38 -5.31
N ILE A 108 3.92 16.38 -4.68
CA ILE A 108 3.45 16.96 -3.42
C ILE A 108 2.95 18.38 -3.64
N VAL A 109 1.83 18.70 -3.04
CA VAL A 109 1.23 20.04 -3.02
C VAL A 109 1.29 20.55 -1.58
N THR A 110 2.05 21.62 -1.37
CA THR A 110 2.13 22.24 -0.04
C THR A 110 0.86 23.05 0.27
N PRO A 111 0.55 23.37 1.54
CA PRO A 111 -0.57 24.22 1.90
C PRO A 111 -0.52 25.63 1.26
N THR A 112 0.66 26.07 0.85
CA THR A 112 0.86 27.33 0.10
C THR A 112 0.56 27.21 -1.40
N GLY A 113 0.09 26.04 -1.88
CA GLY A 113 -0.25 25.80 -3.28
C GLY A 113 0.93 25.46 -4.19
N ARG A 114 2.14 25.33 -3.64
CA ARG A 114 3.31 24.93 -4.44
C ARG A 114 3.25 23.44 -4.77
N GLN A 115 3.51 23.11 -6.02
CA GLN A 115 3.57 21.73 -6.51
C GLN A 115 5.01 21.38 -6.85
N MET A 116 5.45 20.21 -6.41
CA MET A 116 6.79 19.71 -6.66
C MET A 116 6.73 18.22 -7.02
N PRO A 117 7.50 17.77 -8.01
CA PRO A 117 7.61 16.35 -8.32
C PRO A 117 8.19 15.61 -7.12
N LEU A 118 7.66 14.42 -6.85
CA LEU A 118 8.03 13.62 -5.69
C LEU A 118 8.01 12.14 -6.08
N ALA A 119 9.10 11.45 -5.79
CA ALA A 119 9.14 9.99 -5.92
C ALA A 119 9.43 9.37 -4.56
N LEU A 120 8.53 8.52 -4.10
CA LEU A 120 8.62 7.86 -2.80
C LEU A 120 8.59 6.35 -2.95
N ALA A 121 9.31 5.67 -2.08
CA ALA A 121 9.25 4.23 -1.92
C ALA A 121 8.65 3.89 -0.55
N ILE A 122 7.71 2.96 -0.51
CA ILE A 122 7.14 2.48 0.75
C ILE A 122 8.21 1.70 1.51
N HIS A 123 8.28 1.92 2.81
CA HIS A 123 9.28 1.35 3.70
C HIS A 123 8.66 0.81 4.98
N ASN A 124 9.37 -0.11 5.64
CA ASN A 124 9.06 -0.59 7.00
C ASN A 124 7.66 -1.19 7.17
N ARG A 125 7.17 -1.95 6.17
CA ARG A 125 5.91 -2.70 6.28
C ARG A 125 6.17 -4.20 6.14
N ALA A 126 5.46 -5.00 6.95
CA ALA A 126 5.57 -6.46 6.94
C ALA A 126 4.98 -7.11 5.66
N ASP A 127 4.06 -6.40 5.02
CA ASP A 127 3.37 -6.79 3.79
C ASP A 127 4.07 -6.30 2.52
N LEU A 128 5.27 -5.69 2.64
CA LEU A 128 6.05 -5.21 1.50
C LEU A 128 6.74 -6.39 0.80
N THR A 129 6.57 -6.45 -0.52
CA THR A 129 7.30 -7.39 -1.39
C THR A 129 8.69 -6.86 -1.70
N PHE A 130 9.58 -7.74 -2.18
CA PHE A 130 10.98 -7.37 -2.52
C PHE A 130 11.07 -6.26 -3.58
N ASP A 131 10.11 -6.19 -4.47
CA ASP A 131 10.01 -5.23 -5.59
C ASP A 131 9.16 -3.97 -5.26
N GLY A 132 8.82 -3.79 -3.96
CA GLY A 132 8.14 -2.58 -3.47
C GLY A 132 6.61 -2.61 -3.56
N GLY A 133 6.02 -3.74 -3.93
CA GLY A 133 4.57 -3.93 -3.90
C GLY A 133 4.06 -4.26 -2.50
N LEU A 134 2.80 -4.01 -2.25
CA LEU A 134 2.10 -4.40 -1.03
C LEU A 134 1.33 -5.69 -1.26
N SER A 135 1.58 -6.72 -0.47
CA SER A 135 0.90 -8.03 -0.58
C SER A 135 0.43 -8.53 0.77
N THR A 136 -0.80 -9.00 0.84
CA THR A 136 -1.39 -9.54 2.07
C THR A 136 -1.05 -10.99 2.34
N SER A 137 -0.47 -11.71 1.39
CA SER A 137 -0.17 -13.13 1.54
C SER A 137 1.16 -13.50 0.88
N LYS A 138 1.97 -14.24 1.61
CA LYS A 138 3.23 -14.81 1.11
C LYS A 138 3.06 -16.09 0.28
N GLY A 139 1.80 -16.47 -0.03
CA GLY A 139 1.44 -17.55 -0.92
C GLY A 139 1.18 -18.90 -0.24
N TYR A 140 1.04 -19.94 -1.07
CA TYR A 140 0.64 -21.28 -0.66
C TYR A 140 1.53 -21.91 0.42
N GLY A 141 2.82 -21.60 0.44
CA GLY A 141 3.73 -22.10 1.45
C GLY A 141 3.40 -21.69 2.87
N GLU A 142 2.91 -20.47 3.09
CA GLU A 142 2.45 -20.03 4.41
C GLU A 142 1.08 -20.65 4.79
N ALA A 143 0.18 -20.79 3.83
CA ALA A 143 -1.07 -21.50 4.05
C ALA A 143 -0.80 -22.96 4.50
N LEU A 144 0.11 -23.65 3.79
CA LEU A 144 0.50 -25.02 4.15
C LEU A 144 1.15 -25.09 5.53
N LYS A 145 2.01 -24.15 5.89
CA LYS A 145 2.64 -24.08 7.23
C LYS A 145 1.59 -23.85 8.33
N LYS A 146 0.61 -23.00 8.06
CA LYS A 146 -0.51 -22.77 8.98
C LYS A 146 -1.35 -24.04 9.19
N ASN A 147 -1.65 -24.75 8.11
CA ASN A 147 -2.41 -26.00 8.14
C ASN A 147 -1.65 -27.09 8.88
N TRP A 148 -0.32 -27.19 8.64
CA TRP A 148 0.55 -28.11 9.39
C TRP A 148 0.55 -27.82 10.89
N LYS A 149 0.66 -26.55 11.29
CA LYS A 149 0.61 -26.15 12.69
C LYS A 149 -0.71 -26.55 13.34
N LYS A 150 -1.82 -26.33 12.64
CA LYS A 150 -3.17 -26.71 13.13
C LYS A 150 -3.34 -28.23 13.24
N THR A 151 -2.80 -28.99 12.29
CA THR A 151 -2.76 -30.46 12.36
C THR A 151 -2.01 -30.95 13.59
N ALA A 152 -0.82 -30.37 13.85
CA ALA A 152 -0.05 -30.71 15.04
C ALA A 152 -0.80 -30.36 16.34
N GLU A 153 -1.50 -29.24 16.36
CA GLU A 153 -2.35 -28.83 17.51
C GLU A 153 -3.50 -29.82 17.76
N ILE A 154 -4.22 -30.24 16.73
CA ILE A 154 -5.27 -31.23 16.81
C ILE A 154 -4.73 -32.53 17.41
N THR A 155 -3.61 -33.02 16.88
CA THR A 155 -2.99 -34.26 17.35
C THR A 155 -2.56 -34.16 18.80
N THR A 156 -1.91 -33.09 19.22
CA THR A 156 -1.45 -32.89 20.59
C THR A 156 -2.61 -32.73 21.55
N THR A 157 -3.67 -32.00 21.18
CA THR A 157 -4.87 -31.82 22.03
C THR A 157 -5.60 -33.13 22.22
N THR A 158 -5.78 -33.92 21.16
CA THR A 158 -6.44 -35.22 21.23
C THR A 158 -5.64 -36.20 22.07
N THR A 159 -4.31 -36.19 21.98
CA THR A 159 -3.44 -37.03 22.80
C THR A 159 -3.53 -36.66 24.30
N LYS A 160 -3.50 -35.35 24.63
CA LYS A 160 -3.68 -34.87 26.00
C LYS A 160 -5.02 -35.30 26.58
N TYR A 161 -6.10 -35.14 25.81
CA TYR A 161 -7.42 -35.57 26.22
C TYR A 161 -7.48 -37.09 26.52
N GLY A 162 -6.78 -37.91 25.73
CA GLY A 162 -6.66 -39.33 25.96
C GLY A 162 -5.88 -39.68 27.23
N LEU A 163 -4.88 -38.90 27.62
CA LEU A 163 -4.15 -39.02 28.85
C LEU A 163 -5.02 -38.66 30.05
N GLU A 164 -5.75 -37.53 30.00
CA GLU A 164 -6.66 -37.07 31.04
C GLU A 164 -7.79 -38.05 31.31
N LEU A 165 -8.38 -38.66 30.26
CA LEU A 165 -9.36 -39.71 30.38
C LEU A 165 -8.81 -40.96 31.09
N GLY A 166 -7.53 -41.26 30.85
CA GLY A 166 -6.85 -42.39 31.46
C GLY A 166 -6.47 -42.20 32.94
N GLU A 167 -6.28 -40.96 33.38
CA GLU A 167 -5.97 -40.65 34.78
C GLU A 167 -7.14 -41.01 35.73
N SER A 168 -8.37 -40.97 35.22
CA SER A 168 -9.58 -41.30 36.01
C SER A 168 -9.70 -42.78 36.36
N VAL A 169 -9.02 -43.69 35.63
CA VAL A 169 -9.07 -45.14 35.83
C VAL A 169 -7.67 -45.77 35.67
N PRO A 170 -7.03 -46.25 36.75
CA PRO A 170 -5.71 -46.87 36.67
C PRO A 170 -5.70 -48.04 35.68
N GLY A 171 -4.73 -48.03 34.77
CA GLY A 171 -4.56 -49.05 33.72
C GLY A 171 -5.22 -48.78 32.38
N VAL A 172 -6.16 -47.85 32.31
CA VAL A 172 -6.85 -47.51 31.04
C VAL A 172 -5.97 -46.57 30.20
N VAL A 173 -5.05 -45.80 30.78
CA VAL A 173 -4.09 -44.89 30.07
C VAL A 173 -3.32 -45.61 28.97
N ILE A 174 -2.93 -46.90 29.22
CA ILE A 174 -2.17 -47.70 28.26
C ILE A 174 -2.93 -47.90 26.93
N LEU A 175 -4.25 -47.90 26.99
CA LEU A 175 -5.11 -48.08 25.82
C LEU A 175 -5.63 -46.74 25.26
N THR A 176 -6.04 -45.83 26.13
CA THR A 176 -6.67 -44.56 25.70
C THR A 176 -5.69 -43.59 25.05
N ALA A 177 -4.50 -43.42 25.61
CA ALA A 177 -3.51 -42.51 25.07
C ALA A 177 -3.09 -42.85 23.61
N PRO A 178 -2.70 -44.10 23.28
CA PRO A 178 -2.35 -44.44 21.88
C PRO A 178 -3.57 -44.39 20.94
N ILE A 179 -4.77 -44.80 21.39
CA ILE A 179 -5.96 -44.70 20.54
C ILE A 179 -6.28 -43.25 20.22
N CYS A 180 -6.25 -42.35 21.20
CA CYS A 180 -6.45 -40.93 20.98
C CYS A 180 -5.32 -40.28 20.16
N ALA A 181 -4.07 -40.70 20.31
CA ALA A 181 -2.96 -40.27 19.47
C ALA A 181 -3.14 -40.68 18.02
N ILE A 182 -3.53 -41.93 17.76
CA ILE A 182 -3.84 -42.44 16.42
C ILE A 182 -5.06 -41.72 15.84
N GLY A 183 -6.12 -41.56 16.61
CA GLY A 183 -7.31 -40.80 16.21
C GLY A 183 -6.98 -39.33 15.87
N GLY A 184 -6.14 -38.69 16.69
CA GLY A 184 -5.66 -37.33 16.45
C GLY A 184 -4.79 -37.20 15.21
N THR A 185 -3.90 -38.16 14.94
CA THR A 185 -3.08 -38.17 13.71
C THR A 185 -3.92 -38.41 12.46
N ILE A 186 -4.89 -39.33 12.51
CA ILE A 186 -5.82 -39.57 11.39
C ILE A 186 -6.70 -38.33 11.17
N GLY A 187 -7.30 -37.77 12.23
CA GLY A 187 -8.12 -36.57 12.12
C GLY A 187 -7.33 -35.34 11.67
N GLY A 188 -6.14 -35.14 12.24
CA GLY A 188 -5.21 -34.09 11.81
C GLY A 188 -4.73 -34.24 10.37
N GLY A 189 -4.42 -35.49 9.96
CA GLY A 189 -4.06 -35.79 8.58
C GLY A 189 -5.20 -35.54 7.60
N ALA A 190 -6.40 -35.97 7.92
CA ALA A 190 -7.58 -35.69 7.11
C ALA A 190 -7.87 -34.19 7.01
N TYR A 191 -7.71 -33.43 8.10
CA TYR A 191 -7.82 -31.97 8.10
C TYR A 191 -6.75 -31.33 7.21
N LEU A 192 -5.49 -31.78 7.31
CA LEU A 192 -4.41 -31.27 6.48
C LEU A 192 -4.70 -31.46 4.98
N ILE A 193 -5.11 -32.66 4.60
CA ILE A 193 -5.45 -32.98 3.20
C ILE A 193 -6.62 -32.11 2.74
N TYR A 194 -7.71 -32.08 3.51
CA TYR A 194 -8.91 -31.32 3.14
C TYR A 194 -8.61 -29.82 3.00
N ASP A 195 -7.98 -29.21 3.99
CA ASP A 195 -7.73 -27.78 4.01
C ASP A 195 -6.65 -27.38 2.98
N SER A 196 -5.65 -28.24 2.75
CA SER A 196 -4.67 -28.05 1.69
C SER A 196 -5.30 -28.12 0.30
N ILE A 197 -6.22 -29.04 0.07
CA ILE A 197 -6.99 -29.12 -1.18
C ILE A 197 -7.91 -27.90 -1.30
N ALA A 198 -8.60 -27.52 -0.24
CA ALA A 198 -9.45 -26.33 -0.22
C ALA A 198 -8.64 -25.06 -0.51
N ASP A 199 -7.44 -24.90 0.03
CA ASP A 199 -6.55 -23.78 -0.24
C ASP A 199 -6.06 -23.72 -1.70
N MET A 200 -5.98 -24.85 -2.40
CA MET A 200 -5.68 -24.86 -3.84
C MET A 200 -6.78 -24.15 -4.66
N PHE A 201 -8.02 -24.21 -4.20
CA PHE A 201 -9.15 -23.59 -4.88
C PHE A 201 -9.51 -22.21 -4.34
N ARG A 202 -9.09 -21.88 -3.13
CA ARG A 202 -9.30 -20.56 -2.51
C ARG A 202 -8.47 -19.51 -3.22
N LYS A 203 -9.08 -18.34 -3.46
CA LYS A 203 -8.34 -17.12 -3.77
C LYS A 203 -7.63 -16.62 -2.53
N GLY A 204 -6.45 -16.07 -2.71
CA GLY A 204 -5.77 -15.33 -1.66
C GLY A 204 -6.52 -14.05 -1.27
N PRO A 205 -6.16 -13.44 -0.14
CA PRO A 205 -6.76 -12.19 0.31
C PRO A 205 -6.37 -11.03 -0.61
N ASP A 206 -7.28 -10.05 -0.70
CA ASP A 206 -7.04 -8.80 -1.39
C ASP A 206 -6.31 -7.79 -0.50
N VAL A 207 -5.59 -6.85 -1.12
CA VAL A 207 -4.97 -5.72 -0.40
C VAL A 207 -6.02 -4.65 -0.20
N ILE A 208 -6.27 -4.29 1.05
CA ILE A 208 -7.19 -3.22 1.43
C ILE A 208 -6.43 -2.25 2.33
N LEU A 209 -6.28 -1.02 1.86
CA LEU A 209 -5.71 0.09 2.61
C LEU A 209 -6.84 1.10 2.90
N PRO A 210 -7.42 1.08 4.09
CA PRO A 210 -8.46 2.04 4.44
C PRO A 210 -7.89 3.45 4.57
N LYS A 211 -8.75 4.44 4.35
CA LYS A 211 -8.46 5.83 4.71
C LYS A 211 -7.95 5.91 6.16
N GLY A 212 -6.94 6.75 6.40
CA GLY A 212 -6.27 6.84 7.70
C GLY A 212 -5.11 5.87 7.88
N THR A 213 -4.84 4.99 6.89
CA THR A 213 -3.66 4.12 6.94
C THR A 213 -2.39 4.95 6.86
N ILE A 214 -1.49 4.74 7.82
CA ILE A 214 -0.19 5.39 7.85
C ILE A 214 0.79 4.58 7.01
N LEU A 215 1.46 5.26 6.08
CA LEU A 215 2.52 4.74 5.23
C LEU A 215 3.84 5.40 5.61
N ASP A 216 4.81 4.60 6.04
CA ASP A 216 6.19 5.03 6.15
C ASP A 216 6.84 4.97 4.77
N VAL A 217 7.36 6.08 4.29
CA VAL A 217 7.94 6.18 2.95
C VAL A 217 9.32 6.83 3.00
N LEU A 218 10.14 6.49 2.02
CA LEU A 218 11.46 7.08 1.81
C LEU A 218 11.47 7.89 0.53
N LEU A 219 12.11 9.04 0.57
CA LEU A 219 12.36 9.86 -0.61
C LEU A 219 13.36 9.13 -1.53
N SER A 220 12.93 8.76 -2.74
CA SER A 220 13.77 8.03 -3.70
C SER A 220 14.83 8.92 -4.34
N TYR A 221 14.49 10.17 -4.64
CA TYR A 221 15.38 11.17 -5.24
C TYR A 221 15.37 12.45 -4.43
N PRO A 222 16.51 13.19 -4.39
CA PRO A 222 16.55 14.46 -3.70
C PRO A 222 15.61 15.48 -4.37
N ILE A 223 14.96 16.31 -3.56
CA ILE A 223 14.10 17.41 -4.04
C ILE A 223 14.66 18.75 -3.62
N ASP A 224 14.64 19.70 -4.54
CA ASP A 224 14.99 21.09 -4.28
C ASP A 224 13.72 21.91 -4.06
N VAL A 225 13.52 22.34 -2.80
CA VAL A 225 12.33 23.08 -2.38
C VAL A 225 12.68 24.58 -2.33
N PRO A 226 11.97 25.43 -3.09
CA PRO A 226 12.17 26.87 -3.01
C PRO A 226 11.70 27.38 -1.64
N VAL A 227 12.58 28.07 -0.93
CA VAL A 227 12.30 28.75 0.33
C VAL A 227 12.09 30.23 0.04
N SER A 228 10.96 30.76 0.49
CA SER A 228 10.65 32.20 0.41
C SER A 228 11.28 32.94 1.56
#